data_56c597c0b0cb66cbcbbffb7a02013c8a
#
_entry.id   56c597c0b0cb66cbcbbffb7a02013c8a
#
_cell.length_a   1.000
_cell.length_b   1.000
_cell.length_c   1.000
_cell.angle_alpha   90.00
_cell.angle_beta   90.00
_cell.angle_gamma   90.00
#
_symmetry.space_group_name_H-M   'P 1'
#
loop_
_entity.id
_entity.type
_entity.pdbx_description
1 polymer ?
#
loop_
_entity_poly.entity_id
_entity_poly.type
_entity_poly.pdbx_seq_one_letter_code
_entity_poly.pdbx_strand_id
1 'polypeptide(L)'
;MVCATVPLNFNAFLEKAKLKDYGSNYTDWVHNLRIILIAAHKNYVLEALLGTRPAADATDDVKNIWQSKADDYSIVQCAMLYGLESGLQRCFEHHGAYEMFQELKLIFQANARVER
;
A
#
# COMPACT_ATOMS: atom_id res chain seq x y z
N MET A 1 1.25 -9.34 -18.41
CA MET A 1 0.73 -9.36 -17.09
C MET A 1 1.65 -8.63 -16.13
N VAL A 2 1.09 -7.70 -15.49
CA VAL A 2 1.88 -6.75 -14.72
C VAL A 2 2.63 -7.40 -13.58
N CYS A 3 2.01 -8.33 -12.87
CA CYS A 3 2.69 -8.88 -11.71
C CYS A 3 3.93 -9.67 -12.07
N ALA A 4 4.03 -10.14 -13.31
CA ALA A 4 5.24 -10.84 -13.74
C ALA A 4 6.45 -9.92 -13.82
N THR A 5 6.21 -8.61 -13.88
CA THR A 5 7.30 -7.65 -14.02
C THR A 5 7.79 -7.08 -12.71
N VAL A 6 7.14 -7.42 -11.60
CA VAL A 6 7.58 -6.93 -10.30
C VAL A 6 8.83 -7.70 -9.92
N PRO A 7 9.97 -7.00 -9.81
CA PRO A 7 11.25 -7.71 -9.58
C PRO A 7 11.38 -8.29 -8.19
N LEU A 8 10.65 -7.74 -7.24
CA LEU A 8 10.73 -8.19 -5.86
C LEU A 8 9.63 -9.19 -5.58
N ASN A 9 9.94 -10.11 -4.71
CA ASN A 9 8.99 -11.14 -4.34
C ASN A 9 8.10 -10.62 -3.21
N PHE A 10 7.05 -9.90 -3.59
CA PHE A 10 6.07 -9.43 -2.62
C PHE A 10 5.53 -10.58 -1.77
N ASN A 11 5.29 -11.73 -2.39
CA ASN A 11 4.71 -12.85 -1.68
C ASN A 11 5.60 -13.32 -0.53
N ALA A 12 6.90 -13.39 -0.77
CA ALA A 12 7.83 -13.82 0.28
C ALA A 12 7.81 -12.83 1.45
N PHE A 13 7.85 -11.52 1.13
CA PHE A 13 7.78 -10.50 2.17
C PHE A 13 6.49 -10.60 2.96
N LEU A 14 5.37 -10.72 2.24
CA LEU A 14 4.06 -10.66 2.86
C LEU A 14 3.78 -11.89 3.70
N GLU A 15 4.25 -13.05 3.26
CA GLU A 15 4.02 -14.27 4.02
C GLU A 15 4.85 -14.33 5.29
N LYS A 16 6.06 -13.82 5.23
CA LYS A 16 6.99 -13.95 6.37
C LYS A 16 6.85 -12.84 7.39
N ALA A 17 6.35 -11.70 6.97
CA ALA A 17 6.42 -10.49 7.80
C ALA A 17 5.10 -9.74 7.83
N LYS A 18 3.99 -10.45 7.97
CA LYS A 18 2.70 -9.79 8.08
C LYS A 18 2.66 -8.87 9.29
N LEU A 19 2.01 -7.74 9.13
CA LEU A 19 1.80 -6.83 10.24
C LEU A 19 0.86 -7.46 11.26
N LYS A 20 1.33 -7.56 12.48
CA LYS A 20 0.54 -8.20 13.54
C LYS A 20 -0.60 -7.28 13.98
N ASP A 21 -1.69 -7.89 14.42
CA ASP A 21 -2.91 -7.18 14.79
C ASP A 21 -2.66 -6.05 15.80
N TYR A 22 -1.70 -6.24 16.69
CA TYR A 22 -1.38 -5.23 17.71
C TYR A 22 -0.21 -4.34 17.31
N GLY A 23 0.30 -4.50 16.10
CA GLY A 23 1.32 -3.62 15.58
C GLY A 23 2.70 -3.78 16.19
N SER A 24 2.97 -4.92 16.86
CA SER A 24 4.25 -5.11 17.54
C SER A 24 5.44 -5.05 16.60
N ASN A 25 5.24 -5.34 15.32
CA ASN A 25 6.30 -5.30 14.31
C ASN A 25 6.08 -4.17 13.30
N TYR A 26 5.34 -3.12 13.68
CA TYR A 26 4.96 -2.07 12.73
C TYR A 26 6.18 -1.37 12.13
N THR A 27 7.16 -1.01 12.94
CA THR A 27 8.32 -0.27 12.46
C THR A 27 9.07 -1.04 11.38
N ASP A 28 9.30 -2.33 11.62
CA ASP A 28 9.97 -3.16 10.64
C ASP A 28 9.09 -3.39 9.41
N TRP A 29 7.80 -3.57 9.63
CA TRP A 29 6.87 -3.83 8.55
C TRP A 29 6.82 -2.64 7.58
N VAL A 30 6.70 -1.42 8.12
CA VAL A 30 6.60 -0.23 7.25
C VAL A 30 7.93 0.05 6.56
N HIS A 31 9.04 -0.21 7.24
CA HIS A 31 10.36 -0.04 6.64
C HIS A 31 10.52 -0.96 5.43
N ASN A 32 10.18 -2.23 5.60
CA ASN A 32 10.30 -3.20 4.53
C ASN A 32 9.31 -2.91 3.39
N LEU A 33 8.11 -2.48 3.74
CA LEU A 33 7.13 -2.09 2.72
C LEU A 33 7.66 -0.96 1.85
N ARG A 34 8.26 0.06 2.46
CA ARG A 34 8.81 1.18 1.70
C ARG A 34 9.92 0.74 0.76
N ILE A 35 10.81 -0.12 1.24
CA ILE A 35 11.89 -0.62 0.39
C ILE A 35 11.35 -1.34 -0.83
N ILE A 36 10.38 -2.21 -0.62
CA ILE A 36 9.78 -2.98 -1.71
C ILE A 36 9.10 -2.06 -2.71
N LEU A 37 8.36 -1.07 -2.22
CA LEU A 37 7.65 -0.16 -3.11
C LEU A 37 8.60 0.75 -3.88
N ILE A 38 9.68 1.19 -3.25
CA ILE A 38 10.70 1.98 -3.96
C ILE A 38 11.30 1.18 -5.10
N ALA A 39 11.64 -0.08 -4.83
CA ALA A 39 12.22 -0.93 -5.87
C ALA A 39 11.25 -1.19 -7.01
N ALA A 40 9.96 -1.20 -6.71
CA ALA A 40 8.91 -1.41 -7.73
C ALA A 40 8.45 -0.11 -8.37
N HIS A 41 9.00 1.04 -7.95
CA HIS A 41 8.63 2.36 -8.44
C HIS A 41 7.17 2.71 -8.15
N LYS A 42 6.66 2.24 -7.02
CA LYS A 42 5.27 2.47 -6.62
C LYS A 42 5.14 3.16 -5.27
N ASN A 43 6.25 3.65 -4.74
CA ASN A 43 6.22 4.28 -3.40
C ASN A 43 5.40 5.58 -3.38
N TYR A 44 5.20 6.22 -4.53
CA TYR A 44 4.40 7.44 -4.58
C TYR A 44 2.95 7.20 -4.13
N VAL A 45 2.48 5.96 -4.19
CA VAL A 45 1.13 5.61 -3.79
C VAL A 45 0.89 5.92 -2.31
N LEU A 46 1.93 5.83 -1.49
CA LEU A 46 1.80 6.11 -0.06
C LEU A 46 1.83 7.60 0.28
N GLU A 47 2.17 8.44 -0.71
CA GLU A 47 2.41 9.86 -0.46
C GLU A 47 1.22 10.73 -0.81
N ALA A 48 0.28 10.27 -1.64
CA ALA A 48 -0.83 11.10 -2.09
C ALA A 48 -1.98 10.25 -2.56
N LEU A 49 -3.17 10.84 -2.54
CA LEU A 49 -4.36 10.20 -3.10
C LEU A 49 -4.24 10.12 -4.63
N LEU A 50 -4.98 9.16 -5.20
CA LEU A 50 -4.95 8.94 -6.64
C LEU A 50 -5.47 10.12 -7.44
N GLY A 51 -6.42 10.84 -6.94
CA GLY A 51 -7.03 11.91 -7.70
C GLY A 51 -8.25 11.43 -8.48
N THR A 52 -8.94 12.41 -9.05
CA THR A 52 -10.24 12.17 -9.68
C THR A 52 -10.05 11.55 -11.07
N ARG A 53 -10.96 10.64 -11.41
CA ARG A 53 -10.99 10.06 -12.76
C ARG A 53 -11.16 11.17 -13.79
N PRO A 54 -10.40 11.14 -14.90
CA PRO A 54 -10.55 12.14 -15.94
C PRO A 54 -11.95 12.13 -16.54
N ALA A 55 -12.36 13.29 -17.08
CA ALA A 55 -13.66 13.40 -17.74
C ALA A 55 -13.72 12.48 -18.95
N ALA A 56 -14.95 12.13 -19.35
CA ALA A 56 -15.14 11.22 -20.47
C ALA A 56 -14.56 11.78 -21.77
N ASP A 57 -14.49 13.10 -21.91
CA ASP A 57 -13.95 13.74 -23.09
C ASP A 57 -12.47 14.08 -22.99
N ALA A 58 -11.79 13.67 -21.94
CA ALA A 58 -10.35 13.87 -21.82
C ALA A 58 -9.62 13.11 -22.92
N THR A 59 -8.38 13.56 -23.22
CA THR A 59 -7.60 12.85 -24.24
C THR A 59 -7.25 11.44 -23.79
N ASP A 60 -6.95 10.59 -24.77
CA ASP A 60 -6.54 9.23 -24.47
C ASP A 60 -5.27 9.20 -23.62
N ASP A 61 -4.34 10.08 -23.88
CA ASP A 61 -3.10 10.15 -23.08
C ASP A 61 -3.39 10.41 -21.62
N VAL A 62 -4.29 11.34 -21.33
CA VAL A 62 -4.66 11.68 -19.96
C VAL A 62 -5.32 10.47 -19.29
N LYS A 63 -6.24 9.84 -20.00
CA LYS A 63 -6.94 8.67 -19.48
C LYS A 63 -5.98 7.52 -19.19
N ASN A 64 -5.03 7.29 -20.10
CA ASN A 64 -4.08 6.19 -19.95
C ASN A 64 -3.14 6.42 -18.78
N ILE A 65 -2.69 7.66 -18.60
CA ILE A 65 -1.81 8.00 -17.48
C ILE A 65 -2.55 7.76 -16.17
N TRP A 66 -3.80 8.24 -16.09
CA TRP A 66 -4.57 8.06 -14.87
C TRP A 66 -4.82 6.58 -14.58
N GLN A 67 -5.16 5.81 -15.63
CA GLN A 67 -5.43 4.37 -15.46
C GLN A 67 -4.19 3.63 -14.97
N SER A 68 -3.03 4.00 -15.50
CA SER A 68 -1.78 3.39 -15.05
C SER A 68 -1.54 3.63 -13.57
N LYS A 69 -1.82 4.85 -13.11
CA LYS A 69 -1.70 5.17 -11.70
C LYS A 69 -2.74 4.41 -10.87
N ALA A 70 -3.96 4.31 -11.36
CA ALA A 70 -5.02 3.59 -10.67
C ALA A 70 -4.64 2.12 -10.49
N ASP A 71 -4.01 1.55 -11.51
CA ASP A 71 -3.53 0.16 -11.42
C ASP A 71 -2.47 0.02 -10.33
N ASP A 72 -1.55 0.98 -10.23
CA ASP A 72 -0.54 0.95 -9.18
C ASP A 72 -1.18 1.03 -7.80
N TYR A 73 -2.17 1.90 -7.63
CA TYR A 73 -2.87 2.02 -6.35
C TYR A 73 -3.57 0.72 -5.98
N SER A 74 -4.18 0.05 -6.95
CA SER A 74 -4.83 -1.24 -6.71
C SER A 74 -3.83 -2.31 -6.31
N ILE A 75 -2.70 -2.36 -7.00
CA ILE A 75 -1.67 -3.35 -6.72
C ILE A 75 -1.14 -3.15 -5.30
N VAL A 76 -0.84 -1.91 -4.92
CA VAL A 76 -0.31 -1.63 -3.59
C VAL A 76 -1.35 -1.91 -2.53
N GLN A 77 -2.62 -1.58 -2.79
CA GLN A 77 -3.70 -1.88 -1.86
C GLN A 77 -3.79 -3.36 -1.57
N CYS A 78 -3.78 -4.17 -2.62
CA CYS A 78 -3.86 -5.62 -2.45
C CYS A 78 -2.63 -6.17 -1.73
N ALA A 79 -1.46 -5.65 -2.06
CA ALA A 79 -0.23 -6.09 -1.40
C ALA A 79 -0.25 -5.75 0.08
N MET A 80 -0.68 -4.55 0.42
CA MET A 80 -0.76 -4.14 1.82
C MET A 80 -1.75 -5.00 2.59
N LEU A 81 -2.95 -5.21 2.02
CA LEU A 81 -3.95 -6.05 2.67
C LEU A 81 -3.43 -7.46 2.91
N TYR A 82 -2.80 -8.03 1.90
CA TYR A 82 -2.23 -9.36 2.04
C TYR A 82 -1.15 -9.39 3.13
N GLY A 83 -0.48 -8.29 3.33
CA GLY A 83 0.56 -8.17 4.34
C GLY A 83 0.06 -7.87 5.74
N LEU A 84 -1.24 -7.90 5.99
CA LEU A 84 -1.82 -7.68 7.31
C LEU A 84 -2.37 -8.99 7.85
N GLU A 85 -2.29 -9.18 9.17
CA GLU A 85 -2.99 -10.31 9.79
C GLU A 85 -4.49 -10.11 9.66
N SER A 86 -5.25 -11.18 9.83
CA SER A 86 -6.65 -11.21 9.44
C SER A 86 -7.52 -10.19 10.18
N GLY A 87 -7.21 -9.87 11.42
CA GLY A 87 -7.96 -8.85 12.16
C GLY A 87 -7.83 -7.49 11.50
N LEU A 88 -6.61 -7.10 11.17
CA LEU A 88 -6.37 -5.84 10.50
C LEU A 88 -6.91 -5.85 9.07
N GLN A 89 -6.81 -6.98 8.38
CA GLN A 89 -7.37 -7.08 7.03
C GLN A 89 -8.86 -6.71 7.03
N ARG A 90 -9.60 -7.23 7.98
CA ARG A 90 -11.04 -6.95 8.05
C ARG A 90 -11.31 -5.47 8.31
N CYS A 91 -10.48 -4.84 9.13
CA CYS A 91 -10.64 -3.43 9.42
C CYS A 91 -10.42 -2.55 8.20
N PHE A 92 -9.52 -2.97 7.31
CA PHE A 92 -9.08 -2.12 6.22
C PHE A 92 -9.48 -2.60 4.84
N GLU A 93 -10.31 -3.63 4.74
CA GLU A 93 -10.59 -4.23 3.43
C GLU A 93 -11.24 -3.29 2.44
N HIS A 94 -11.86 -2.21 2.92
CA HIS A 94 -12.50 -1.24 2.05
C HIS A 94 -11.73 0.06 1.92
N HIS A 95 -10.52 0.12 2.46
CA HIS A 95 -9.69 1.32 2.40
C HIS A 95 -8.78 1.25 1.17
N GLY A 96 -8.53 2.42 0.55
CA GLY A 96 -7.50 2.51 -0.46
C GLY A 96 -6.10 2.45 0.16
N ALA A 97 -5.09 2.31 -0.68
CA ALA A 97 -3.72 2.17 -0.20
C ALA A 97 -3.27 3.37 0.63
N TYR A 98 -3.52 4.58 0.12
CA TYR A 98 -3.10 5.79 0.82
C TYR A 98 -3.83 5.91 2.16
N GLU A 99 -5.14 5.74 2.16
CA GLU A 99 -5.94 5.86 3.38
C GLU A 99 -5.50 4.81 4.41
N MET A 100 -5.28 3.59 3.96
CA MET A 100 -4.83 2.52 4.85
C MET A 100 -3.49 2.87 5.49
N PHE A 101 -2.57 3.39 4.69
CA PHE A 101 -1.25 3.75 5.20
C PHE A 101 -1.33 4.86 6.24
N GLN A 102 -2.16 5.88 5.98
CA GLN A 102 -2.32 6.98 6.92
C GLN A 102 -2.94 6.51 8.23
N GLU A 103 -3.95 5.63 8.15
CA GLU A 103 -4.58 5.09 9.36
C GLU A 103 -3.60 4.25 10.17
N LEU A 104 -2.83 3.42 9.51
CA LEU A 104 -1.84 2.59 10.21
C LEU A 104 -0.81 3.46 10.92
N LYS A 105 -0.40 4.55 10.29
CA LYS A 105 0.52 5.50 10.94
C LYS A 105 -0.10 6.08 12.21
N LEU A 106 -1.36 6.49 12.14
CA LEU A 106 -2.02 7.07 13.29
C LEU A 106 -2.12 6.06 14.43
N ILE A 107 -2.46 4.84 14.12
CA ILE A 107 -2.68 3.82 15.13
C ILE A 107 -1.36 3.38 15.77
N PHE A 108 -0.39 2.99 14.94
CA PHE A 108 0.79 2.29 15.46
C PHE A 108 1.99 3.18 15.67
N GLN A 109 2.16 4.23 14.88
CA GLN A 109 3.28 5.12 15.08
C GLN A 109 3.14 5.92 16.36
N ALA A 110 1.91 6.36 16.66
CA ALA A 110 1.66 7.05 17.91
C ALA A 110 1.87 6.13 19.10
N ASN A 111 1.43 4.88 19.00
CA ASN A 111 1.63 3.91 20.08
C ASN A 111 3.10 3.63 20.31
N ALA A 112 3.87 3.51 19.24
CA ALA A 112 5.29 3.27 19.36
C ALA A 112 5.99 4.41 20.11
N ARG A 113 5.53 5.63 19.90
CA ARG A 113 6.09 6.78 20.61
C ARG A 113 5.75 6.77 22.08
N VAL A 114 4.52 6.39 22.39
CA VAL A 114 4.08 6.35 23.79
C VAL A 114 4.85 5.31 24.58
N GLU A 115 5.16 4.20 23.94
CA GLU A 115 5.87 3.12 24.63
C GLU A 115 7.33 3.39 24.89
N ARG A 116 7.85 4.43 24.31
CA ARG A 116 9.22 4.79 24.62
C ARG A 116 9.26 5.50 25.95
#